data_74648cee808982ed6fafa5e60aab2216
#
_entry.id   74648cee808982ed6fafa5e60aab2216
#
_cell.length_a   1.000
_cell.length_b   1.000
_cell.length_c   1.000
_cell.angle_alpha   90.00
_cell.angle_beta   90.00
_cell.angle_gamma   90.00
#
_symmetry.space_group_name_H-M   'P 1'
#
loop_
_entity.id
_entity.type
_entity.pdbx_description
1 polymer ?
#
loop_
_entity_poly.entity_id
_entity_poly.type
_entity_poly.pdbx_seq_one_letter_code
_entity_poly.pdbx_strand_id
1 'polypeptide(L)'
;VYTQILKKLYPDVPVILGGIEASMRRLTHYDYWQDRVRPSILVDSGADALIYGMGEKPIMELVRKLKQQQPILDIPQLAYLTEVLPQEGDITLFTHEECLKDKKKQASNFRHIEEESNKYAASRILQAVGRQTVVVNPPYAPLTEAELDRSFDLPYTRLPHPKYKGKRIPA
;
A
#
# COMPACT_ATOMS: atom_id res chain seq x y z
N VAL A 1 -4.48 15.19 0.44
CA VAL A 1 -3.99 16.55 0.75
C VAL A 1 -2.48 16.58 0.83
N TYR A 2 -1.82 15.92 1.81
CA TYR A 2 -0.35 16.02 1.98
C TYR A 2 0.42 15.54 0.75
N THR A 3 0.07 14.41 0.16
CA THR A 3 0.69 13.90 -1.07
C THR A 3 0.64 14.92 -2.20
N GLN A 4 -0.53 15.52 -2.43
CA GLN A 4 -0.73 16.53 -3.49
C GLN A 4 0.11 17.79 -3.23
N ILE A 5 0.28 18.20 -1.97
CA ILE A 5 1.15 19.32 -1.59
C ILE A 5 2.61 18.96 -1.89
N LEU A 6 3.05 17.76 -1.47
CA LEU A 6 4.42 17.29 -1.72
C LEU A 6 4.72 17.18 -3.20
N LYS A 7 3.82 16.58 -4.00
CA LYS A 7 3.99 16.47 -5.46
C LYS A 7 4.00 17.83 -6.16
N LYS A 8 3.30 18.84 -5.61
CA LYS A 8 3.34 20.21 -6.13
C LYS A 8 4.66 20.91 -5.82
N LEU A 9 5.21 20.71 -4.61
CA LEU A 9 6.46 21.34 -4.17
C LEU A 9 7.70 20.62 -4.71
N TYR A 10 7.62 19.31 -4.86
CA TYR A 10 8.72 18.42 -5.24
C TYR A 10 8.24 17.40 -6.28
N PRO A 11 7.98 17.81 -7.53
CA PRO A 11 7.36 16.96 -8.56
C PRO A 11 8.20 15.72 -8.89
N ASP A 12 9.51 15.82 -8.83
CA ASP A 12 10.46 14.75 -9.18
C ASP A 12 10.77 13.80 -8.01
N VAL A 13 10.26 14.10 -6.80
CA VAL A 13 10.49 13.25 -5.64
C VAL A 13 9.36 12.23 -5.52
N PRO A 14 9.65 10.92 -5.51
CA PRO A 14 8.63 9.90 -5.34
C PRO A 14 8.00 9.98 -3.94
N VAL A 15 6.66 9.96 -3.90
CA VAL A 15 5.87 9.96 -2.66
C VAL A 15 5.30 8.57 -2.46
N ILE A 16 5.73 7.90 -1.40
CA ILE A 16 5.32 6.54 -1.07
C ILE A 16 4.39 6.58 0.15
N LEU A 17 3.23 5.94 0.01
CA LEU A 17 2.29 5.79 1.13
C LEU A 17 2.60 4.52 1.92
N GLY A 18 2.24 4.52 3.19
CA GLY A 18 2.38 3.36 4.06
C GLY A 18 1.47 3.45 5.29
N GLY A 19 1.53 2.42 6.14
CA GLY A 19 0.76 2.33 7.36
C GLY A 19 -0.59 1.62 7.17
N ILE A 20 -1.30 1.39 8.27
CA ILE A 20 -2.51 0.57 8.32
C ILE A 20 -3.60 1.13 7.41
N GLU A 21 -3.89 2.41 7.49
CA GLU A 21 -4.96 3.03 6.69
C GLU A 21 -4.66 2.95 5.19
N ALA A 22 -3.44 3.24 4.77
CA ALA A 22 -3.03 3.11 3.37
C ALA A 22 -3.14 1.65 2.90
N SER A 23 -2.70 0.70 3.71
CA SER A 23 -2.81 -0.74 3.42
C SER A 23 -4.26 -1.18 3.18
N MET A 24 -5.19 -0.72 4.01
CA MET A 24 -6.62 -1.04 3.89
C MET A 24 -7.27 -0.37 2.67
N ARG A 25 -6.74 0.77 2.22
CA ARG A 25 -7.27 1.56 1.11
C ARG A 25 -6.49 1.37 -0.21
N ARG A 26 -5.64 0.34 -0.31
CA ARG A 26 -4.82 0.08 -1.51
C ARG A 26 -5.62 -0.30 -2.76
N LEU A 27 -6.83 -0.82 -2.57
CA LEU A 27 -7.81 -1.17 -3.62
C LEU A 27 -9.11 -0.40 -3.39
N THR A 28 -10.12 -0.64 -4.23
CA THR A 28 -11.48 -0.13 -4.00
C THR A 28 -11.98 -0.60 -2.65
N HIS A 29 -12.45 0.32 -1.83
CA HIS A 29 -12.87 0.07 -0.46
C HIS A 29 -14.13 0.86 -0.10
N TYR A 30 -14.83 0.39 0.94
CA TYR A 30 -15.96 1.12 1.52
C TYR A 30 -15.45 2.07 2.61
N ASP A 31 -15.70 3.36 2.42
CA ASP A 31 -15.45 4.40 3.42
C ASP A 31 -16.70 4.63 4.25
N TYR A 32 -16.69 4.11 5.47
CA TYR A 32 -17.87 4.18 6.35
C TYR A 32 -18.16 5.59 6.88
N TRP A 33 -17.17 6.47 6.95
CA TRP A 33 -17.37 7.87 7.34
C TRP A 33 -18.17 8.64 6.30
N GLN A 34 -17.91 8.35 5.02
CA GLN A 34 -18.57 9.00 3.90
C GLN A 34 -19.75 8.17 3.35
N ASP A 35 -20.01 6.98 3.93
CA ASP A 35 -21.02 6.02 3.50
C ASP A 35 -20.99 5.75 1.99
N ARG A 36 -19.78 5.50 1.45
CA ARG A 36 -19.59 5.26 0.01
C ARG A 36 -18.37 4.40 -0.31
N VAL A 37 -18.45 3.76 -1.48
CA VAL A 37 -17.31 3.07 -2.07
C VAL A 37 -16.35 4.10 -2.69
N ARG A 38 -15.07 3.99 -2.35
CA ARG A 38 -13.99 4.85 -2.82
C ARG A 38 -13.00 4.06 -3.67
N PRO A 39 -12.34 4.70 -4.66
CA PRO A 39 -11.25 4.07 -5.38
C PRO A 39 -10.03 3.86 -4.49
N SER A 40 -9.00 3.18 -5.02
CA SER A 40 -7.70 3.09 -4.37
C SER A 40 -7.19 4.47 -3.92
N ILE A 41 -6.56 4.52 -2.75
CA ILE A 41 -5.91 5.73 -2.23
C ILE A 41 -4.79 6.24 -3.16
N LEU A 42 -4.20 5.38 -3.98
CA LEU A 42 -3.22 5.78 -5.00
C LEU A 42 -3.86 6.72 -6.03
N VAL A 43 -5.07 6.40 -6.49
CA VAL A 43 -5.84 7.25 -7.43
C VAL A 43 -6.25 8.56 -6.76
N ASP A 44 -6.78 8.49 -5.53
CA ASP A 44 -7.26 9.67 -4.80
C ASP A 44 -6.13 10.63 -4.41
N SER A 45 -4.95 10.10 -4.08
CA SER A 45 -3.84 10.91 -3.57
C SER A 45 -2.86 11.36 -4.63
N GLY A 46 -2.70 10.60 -5.71
CA GLY A 46 -1.65 10.79 -6.72
C GLY A 46 -0.26 10.40 -6.21
N ALA A 47 -0.17 9.50 -5.23
CA ALA A 47 1.10 8.95 -4.79
C ALA A 47 1.69 7.99 -5.84
N ASP A 48 3.01 7.88 -5.87
CA ASP A 48 3.72 7.07 -6.86
C ASP A 48 3.61 5.57 -6.56
N ALA A 49 3.58 5.20 -5.28
CA ALA A 49 3.38 3.84 -4.83
C ALA A 49 2.90 3.78 -3.38
N LEU A 50 2.56 2.56 -2.94
CA LEU A 50 2.12 2.28 -1.58
C LEU A 50 2.78 0.98 -1.11
N ILE A 51 3.35 0.98 0.09
CA ILE A 51 3.81 -0.22 0.79
C ILE A 51 2.76 -0.63 1.80
N TYR A 52 2.25 -1.85 1.70
CA TYR A 52 1.23 -2.38 2.61
C TYR A 52 1.81 -3.42 3.58
N GLY A 53 1.11 -3.68 4.67
CA GLY A 53 1.53 -4.64 5.69
C GLY A 53 2.77 -4.20 6.47
N MET A 54 3.64 -5.15 6.81
CA MET A 54 4.89 -4.88 7.54
C MET A 54 5.93 -4.31 6.56
N GLY A 55 6.32 -3.06 6.79
CA GLY A 55 7.08 -2.26 5.83
C GLY A 55 8.60 -2.44 5.87
N GLU A 56 9.16 -3.21 6.80
CA GLU A 56 10.59 -3.28 7.08
C GLU A 56 11.41 -3.74 5.86
N LYS A 57 11.04 -4.85 5.25
CA LYS A 57 11.71 -5.36 4.05
C LYS A 57 11.49 -4.48 2.82
N PRO A 58 10.23 -4.19 2.44
CA PRO A 58 9.98 -3.44 1.21
C PRO A 58 10.55 -2.01 1.24
N ILE A 59 10.56 -1.32 2.41
CA ILE A 59 11.14 0.02 2.48
C ILE A 59 12.66 0.00 2.26
N MET A 60 13.35 -0.99 2.80
CA MET A 60 14.80 -1.13 2.62
C MET A 60 15.14 -1.44 1.17
N GLU A 61 14.39 -2.33 0.54
CA GLU A 61 14.59 -2.65 -0.88
C GLU A 61 14.25 -1.46 -1.79
N LEU A 62 13.16 -0.76 -1.50
CA LEU A 62 12.78 0.46 -2.22
C LEU A 62 13.90 1.50 -2.19
N VAL A 63 14.44 1.82 -1.00
CA VAL A 63 15.52 2.79 -0.85
C VAL A 63 16.78 2.33 -1.60
N ARG A 64 17.12 1.03 -1.54
CA ARG A 64 18.25 0.47 -2.27
C ARG A 64 18.08 0.65 -3.78
N LYS A 65 16.93 0.27 -4.32
CA LYS A 65 16.62 0.37 -5.76
C LYS A 65 16.61 1.81 -6.24
N LEU A 66 16.00 2.73 -5.50
CA LEU A 66 15.99 4.16 -5.83
C LEU A 66 17.41 4.74 -5.87
N LYS A 67 18.28 4.41 -4.91
CA LYS A 67 19.68 4.84 -4.91
C LYS A 67 20.47 4.28 -6.11
N GLN A 68 20.10 3.12 -6.59
CA GLN A 68 20.74 2.45 -7.73
C GLN A 68 20.05 2.77 -9.07
N GLN A 69 19.03 3.63 -9.06
CA GLN A 69 18.20 3.96 -10.23
C GLN A 69 17.62 2.71 -10.92
N GLN A 70 17.25 1.71 -10.13
CA GLN A 70 16.64 0.47 -10.59
C GLN A 70 15.11 0.56 -10.58
N PRO A 71 14.41 -0.21 -11.43
CA PRO A 71 12.95 -0.33 -11.38
C PRO A 71 12.47 -0.80 -10.01
N ILE A 72 11.33 -0.25 -9.56
CA ILE A 72 10.77 -0.54 -8.23
C ILE A 72 9.49 -1.37 -8.29
N LEU A 73 8.89 -1.55 -9.47
CA LEU A 73 7.56 -2.14 -9.62
C LEU A 73 7.50 -3.65 -9.33
N ASP A 74 8.63 -4.31 -9.21
CA ASP A 74 8.78 -5.74 -8.88
C ASP A 74 8.94 -6.02 -7.38
N ILE A 75 9.00 -4.95 -6.55
CA ILE A 75 9.16 -5.10 -5.09
C ILE A 75 7.91 -5.75 -4.51
N PRO A 76 8.02 -6.87 -3.76
CA PRO A 76 6.89 -7.42 -3.03
C PRO A 76 6.29 -6.41 -2.03
N GLN A 77 5.01 -6.56 -1.69
CA GLN A 77 4.25 -5.64 -0.84
C GLN A 77 4.14 -4.20 -1.39
N LEU A 78 4.49 -3.97 -2.65
CA LEU A 78 4.26 -2.70 -3.30
C LEU A 78 2.91 -2.71 -4.03
N ALA A 79 2.14 -1.64 -3.91
CA ALA A 79 1.00 -1.34 -4.78
C ALA A 79 1.30 -0.08 -5.58
N TYR A 80 0.92 -0.06 -6.85
CA TYR A 80 1.19 1.03 -7.77
C TYR A 80 0.14 1.13 -8.88
N LEU A 81 0.13 2.24 -9.61
CA LEU A 81 -0.72 2.45 -10.78
C LEU A 81 0.07 2.18 -12.07
N THR A 82 -0.59 1.55 -13.02
CA THR A 82 -0.01 1.23 -14.33
C THR A 82 -1.10 1.14 -15.41
N GLU A 83 -0.68 1.11 -16.66
CA GLU A 83 -1.54 0.77 -17.81
C GLU A 83 -1.29 -0.66 -18.32
N VAL A 84 -0.47 -1.45 -17.62
CA VAL A 84 -0.12 -2.82 -17.99
C VAL A 84 -1.33 -3.75 -17.88
N LEU A 85 -1.44 -4.65 -18.85
CA LEU A 85 -2.46 -5.69 -18.88
C LEU A 85 -2.16 -6.84 -17.91
N PRO A 86 -3.19 -7.58 -17.44
CA PRO A 86 -3.01 -8.77 -16.63
C PRO A 86 -2.13 -9.82 -17.32
N GLN A 87 -1.39 -10.58 -16.51
CA GLN A 87 -0.56 -11.71 -16.95
C GLN A 87 -1.16 -13.03 -16.44
N GLU A 88 -0.67 -14.14 -16.95
CA GLU A 88 -1.05 -15.46 -16.44
C GLU A 88 -0.68 -15.57 -14.93
N GLY A 89 -1.64 -16.07 -14.14
CA GLY A 89 -1.49 -16.19 -12.69
C GLY A 89 -1.93 -14.96 -11.89
N ASP A 90 -2.27 -13.86 -12.54
CA ASP A 90 -2.82 -12.68 -11.85
C ASP A 90 -4.29 -12.88 -11.46
N ILE A 91 -4.68 -12.33 -10.33
CA ILE A 91 -6.08 -12.22 -9.91
C ILE A 91 -6.62 -10.86 -10.35
N THR A 92 -7.52 -10.89 -11.33
CA THR A 92 -8.21 -9.68 -11.80
C THR A 92 -9.53 -9.53 -11.05
N LEU A 93 -9.65 -8.44 -10.31
CA LEU A 93 -10.87 -8.06 -9.59
C LEU A 93 -11.86 -7.35 -10.50
N PHE A 94 -13.13 -7.32 -10.09
CA PHE A 94 -14.10 -6.41 -10.68
C PHE A 94 -13.61 -4.97 -10.57
N THR A 95 -13.84 -4.18 -11.61
CA THR A 95 -13.39 -2.79 -11.69
C THR A 95 -14.05 -1.93 -10.60
N HIS A 96 -13.46 -0.78 -10.33
CA HIS A 96 -14.06 0.20 -9.41
C HIS A 96 -15.49 0.57 -9.85
N GLU A 97 -15.68 0.82 -11.13
CA GLU A 97 -16.97 1.23 -11.71
C GLU A 97 -18.04 0.13 -11.60
N GLU A 98 -17.64 -1.12 -11.69
CA GLU A 98 -18.54 -2.27 -11.45
C GLU A 98 -18.93 -2.38 -9.99
N CYS A 99 -17.97 -2.15 -9.07
CA CYS A 99 -18.23 -2.15 -7.63
C CYS A 99 -19.17 -1.03 -7.19
N LEU A 100 -19.10 0.13 -7.84
CA LEU A 100 -20.04 1.23 -7.60
C LEU A 100 -21.48 0.88 -7.98
N LYS A 101 -21.68 0.04 -9.01
CA LYS A 101 -22.99 -0.36 -9.52
C LYS A 101 -23.58 -1.58 -8.78
N ASP A 102 -22.70 -2.47 -8.27
CA ASP A 102 -23.12 -3.74 -7.70
C ASP A 102 -22.30 -4.08 -6.42
N LYS A 103 -22.96 -3.97 -5.26
CA LYS A 103 -22.38 -4.30 -3.96
C LYS A 103 -21.89 -5.77 -3.87
N LYS A 104 -22.50 -6.70 -4.63
CA LYS A 104 -22.07 -8.11 -4.66
C LYS A 104 -20.69 -8.25 -5.30
N LYS A 105 -20.38 -7.43 -6.32
CA LYS A 105 -19.07 -7.41 -6.95
C LYS A 105 -18.00 -6.90 -5.99
N GLN A 106 -18.31 -5.85 -5.20
CA GLN A 106 -17.42 -5.38 -4.14
C GLN A 106 -17.19 -6.46 -3.07
N ALA A 107 -18.24 -7.16 -2.65
CA ALA A 107 -18.12 -8.27 -1.70
C ALA A 107 -17.28 -9.43 -2.25
N SER A 108 -17.45 -9.76 -3.53
CA SER A 108 -16.62 -10.75 -4.22
C SER A 108 -15.15 -10.36 -4.28
N ASN A 109 -14.85 -9.10 -4.61
CA ASN A 109 -13.49 -8.58 -4.59
C ASN A 109 -12.87 -8.70 -3.19
N PHE A 110 -13.62 -8.30 -2.15
CA PHE A 110 -13.15 -8.42 -0.77
C PHE A 110 -12.80 -9.86 -0.41
N ARG A 111 -13.67 -10.82 -0.79
CA ARG A 111 -13.39 -12.25 -0.59
C ARG A 111 -12.07 -12.68 -1.25
N HIS A 112 -11.82 -12.32 -2.51
CA HIS A 112 -10.58 -12.65 -3.20
C HIS A 112 -9.35 -12.03 -2.52
N ILE A 113 -9.47 -10.76 -2.06
CA ILE A 113 -8.40 -10.08 -1.32
C ILE A 113 -8.07 -10.83 -0.02
N GLU A 114 -9.09 -11.26 0.73
CA GLU A 114 -8.93 -12.03 1.95
C GLU A 114 -8.34 -13.42 1.69
N GLU A 115 -8.82 -14.11 0.66
CA GLU A 115 -8.27 -15.42 0.26
C GLU A 115 -6.78 -15.30 -0.07
N GLU A 116 -6.35 -14.28 -0.82
CA GLU A 116 -4.94 -14.05 -1.15
C GLU A 116 -4.12 -13.61 0.07
N SER A 117 -4.68 -12.80 0.97
CA SER A 117 -3.96 -12.34 2.16
C SER A 117 -3.61 -13.46 3.13
N ASN A 118 -4.29 -14.61 3.04
CA ASN A 118 -4.06 -15.79 3.88
C ASN A 118 -3.14 -16.84 3.22
N LYS A 119 -2.61 -16.58 2.04
CA LYS A 119 -1.70 -17.49 1.33
C LYS A 119 -0.23 -17.15 1.58
N TYR A 120 0.60 -18.16 1.78
CA TYR A 120 2.06 -17.99 1.77
C TYR A 120 2.61 -17.63 0.38
N ALA A 121 2.01 -18.18 -0.67
CA ALA A 121 2.32 -17.90 -2.07
C ALA A 121 1.11 -17.24 -2.71
N ALA A 122 0.90 -15.97 -2.37
CA ALA A 122 -0.19 -15.18 -2.92
C ALA A 122 0.09 -14.76 -4.37
N SER A 123 -0.96 -14.59 -5.14
CA SER A 123 -0.88 -14.03 -6.48
C SER A 123 -0.86 -12.51 -6.47
N ARG A 124 -0.40 -11.91 -7.55
CA ARG A 124 -0.55 -10.49 -7.81
C ARG A 124 -2.03 -10.17 -8.07
N ILE A 125 -2.52 -9.09 -7.49
CA ILE A 125 -3.92 -8.66 -7.63
C ILE A 125 -3.97 -7.41 -8.49
N LEU A 126 -4.90 -7.36 -9.44
CA LEU A 126 -5.14 -6.24 -10.33
C LEU A 126 -6.58 -5.75 -10.22
N GLN A 127 -6.75 -4.43 -10.18
CA GLN A 127 -8.07 -3.79 -10.24
C GLN A 127 -8.05 -2.56 -11.14
N ALA A 128 -8.86 -2.55 -12.18
CA ALA A 128 -9.01 -1.38 -13.03
C ALA A 128 -9.83 -0.28 -12.33
N VAL A 129 -9.38 0.96 -12.51
CA VAL A 129 -10.01 2.19 -12.03
C VAL A 129 -9.88 3.25 -13.14
N GLY A 130 -10.94 3.51 -13.85
CA GLY A 130 -10.90 4.36 -15.05
C GLY A 130 -9.98 3.80 -16.13
N ARG A 131 -8.95 4.55 -16.50
CA ARG A 131 -7.96 4.14 -17.52
C ARG A 131 -6.71 3.47 -16.92
N GLN A 132 -6.61 3.43 -15.61
CA GLN A 132 -5.45 2.89 -14.91
C GLN A 132 -5.79 1.57 -14.23
N THR A 133 -4.78 0.78 -13.97
CA THR A 133 -4.88 -0.45 -13.17
C THR A 133 -4.06 -0.30 -11.91
N VAL A 134 -4.69 -0.54 -10.78
CA VAL A 134 -3.98 -0.75 -9.52
C VAL A 134 -3.43 -2.15 -9.52
N VAL A 135 -2.12 -2.29 -9.38
CA VAL A 135 -1.43 -3.55 -9.18
C VAL A 135 -1.01 -3.66 -7.73
N VAL A 136 -1.28 -4.79 -7.10
CA VAL A 136 -0.82 -5.13 -5.75
C VAL A 136 0.06 -6.36 -5.85
N ASN A 137 1.36 -6.19 -5.66
CA ASN A 137 2.31 -7.30 -5.64
C ASN A 137 2.06 -8.20 -4.42
N PRO A 138 2.38 -9.49 -4.50
CA PRO A 138 2.24 -10.41 -3.37
C PRO A 138 3.13 -9.97 -2.18
N PRO A 139 2.79 -10.41 -0.95
CA PRO A 139 3.59 -10.09 0.23
C PRO A 139 4.95 -10.79 0.20
N TYR A 140 5.90 -10.27 0.97
CA TYR A 140 7.10 -11.03 1.36
C TYR A 140 6.70 -12.25 2.19
N ALA A 141 7.57 -13.25 2.19
CA ALA A 141 7.52 -14.30 3.21
C ALA A 141 7.60 -13.64 4.61
N PRO A 142 6.97 -14.24 5.63
CA PRO A 142 7.05 -13.74 7.00
C PRO A 142 8.49 -13.43 7.42
N LEU A 143 8.65 -12.42 8.27
CA LEU A 143 9.96 -12.11 8.86
C LEU A 143 10.43 -13.28 9.71
N THR A 144 11.70 -13.62 9.61
CA THR A 144 12.36 -14.51 10.58
C THR A 144 12.53 -13.76 11.90
N GLU A 145 12.70 -14.51 13.00
CA GLU A 145 12.98 -13.95 14.32
C GLU A 145 14.18 -12.97 14.26
N ALA A 146 15.29 -13.38 13.64
CA ALA A 146 16.48 -12.55 13.52
C ALA A 146 16.26 -11.26 12.69
N GLU A 147 15.35 -11.27 11.72
CA GLU A 147 14.98 -10.06 10.96
C GLU A 147 14.11 -9.13 11.80
N LEU A 148 13.21 -9.68 12.59
CA LEU A 148 12.37 -8.93 13.51
C LEU A 148 13.22 -8.30 14.63
N ASP A 149 14.09 -9.06 15.25
CA ASP A 149 15.01 -8.60 16.31
C ASP A 149 15.87 -7.44 15.84
N ARG A 150 16.43 -7.53 14.62
CA ARG A 150 17.20 -6.41 14.04
C ARG A 150 16.40 -5.10 13.96
N SER A 151 15.10 -5.17 13.73
CA SER A 151 14.24 -3.98 13.71
C SER A 151 14.04 -3.41 15.12
N PHE A 152 13.92 -4.27 16.13
CA PHE A 152 13.80 -3.86 17.52
C PHE A 152 15.14 -3.37 18.12
N ASP A 153 16.26 -3.88 17.63
CA ASP A 153 17.61 -3.52 18.09
C ASP A 153 18.10 -2.17 17.50
N LEU A 154 17.33 -1.56 16.60
CA LEU A 154 17.67 -0.22 16.14
C LEU A 154 17.77 0.77 17.32
N PRO A 155 18.67 1.79 17.23
CA PRO A 155 18.99 2.69 18.35
C PRO A 155 17.84 3.68 18.63
N TYR A 156 16.66 3.18 18.90
CA TYR A 156 15.54 3.97 19.36
C TYR A 156 15.78 4.44 20.79
N THR A 157 15.52 5.71 21.04
CA THR A 157 15.63 6.26 22.42
C THR A 157 14.61 5.66 23.37
N ARG A 158 13.47 5.17 22.85
CA ARG A 158 12.29 4.71 23.62
C ARG A 158 11.78 5.74 24.63
N LEU A 159 12.12 7.01 24.38
CA LEU A 159 11.71 8.16 25.18
C LEU A 159 10.65 8.97 24.42
N PRO A 160 9.77 9.68 25.16
CA PRO A 160 8.84 10.61 24.55
C PRO A 160 9.58 11.66 23.72
N HIS A 161 8.91 12.14 22.66
CA HIS A 161 9.48 13.21 21.84
C HIS A 161 9.83 14.45 22.71
N PRO A 162 10.98 15.10 22.50
CA PRO A 162 11.47 16.21 23.34
C PRO A 162 10.47 17.34 23.57
N LYS A 163 9.54 17.58 22.63
CA LYS A 163 8.46 18.58 22.80
C LYS A 163 7.55 18.34 24.02
N TYR A 164 7.54 17.11 24.55
CA TYR A 164 6.73 16.72 25.72
C TYR A 164 7.53 16.79 27.03
N LYS A 165 8.80 17.23 27.02
CA LYS A 165 9.60 17.36 28.24
C LYS A 165 8.87 18.26 29.25
N GLY A 166 8.59 17.72 30.41
CA GLY A 166 7.86 18.41 31.48
C GLY A 166 6.36 18.62 31.24
N LYS A 167 5.79 17.95 30.21
CA LYS A 167 4.35 18.01 29.91
C LYS A 167 3.72 16.62 30.01
N ARG A 168 2.42 16.58 30.36
CA ARG A 168 1.64 15.36 30.27
C ARG A 168 1.48 14.96 28.80
N ILE A 169 1.82 13.72 28.48
CA ILE A 169 1.59 13.16 27.14
C ILE A 169 0.10 12.84 27.01
N PRO A 170 -0.61 13.31 25.97
CA PRO A 170 -1.97 12.89 25.71
C PRO A 170 -1.97 11.37 25.45
N ALA A 171 -2.89 10.63 26.07
CA ALA A 171 -3.11 9.22 25.82
C ALA A 171 -3.93 9.04 24.56
#